data_e9d4655cfec85f40d9a6b63d463d3a83
#
_entry.id   e9d4655cfec85f40d9a6b63d463d3a83
#
_cell.length_a   1.000
_cell.length_b   1.000
_cell.length_c   1.000
_cell.angle_alpha   90.00
_cell.angle_beta   90.00
_cell.angle_gamma   90.00
#
_symmetry.space_group_name_H-M   'P 1'
#
loop_
_entity.id
_entity.type
_entity.pdbx_description
1 polymer ?
#
loop_
_entity_poly.entity_id
_entity_poly.type
_entity_poly.pdbx_seq_one_letter_code
_entity_poly.pdbx_strand_id
1 'polypeptide(L)' 'MIKVLERAASDSEFFTNLLEYASDALDEYDLTGPEKLALLTGDIEWIEEEIGPLTRSQRRWLDLRRSAEIW' A
#
# COMPACT_ATOMS: atom_id res chain seq x y z
N MET A 1 -8.67 -3.66 -0.26
CA MET A 1 -7.44 -2.97 -0.74
C MET A 1 -7.63 -1.48 -0.95
N ILE A 2 -8.72 -1.05 -1.58
CA ILE A 2 -9.00 0.38 -1.79
C ILE A 2 -9.02 1.17 -0.49
N LYS A 3 -9.62 0.63 0.57
CA LYS A 3 -9.71 1.30 1.87
C LYS A 3 -8.33 1.60 2.47
N VAL A 4 -7.39 0.68 2.29
CA VAL A 4 -6.01 0.87 2.77
C VAL A 4 -5.38 2.05 2.03
N LEU A 5 -5.52 2.08 0.72
CA LEU A 5 -4.94 3.14 -0.11
C LEU A 5 -5.56 4.50 0.19
N GLU A 6 -6.88 4.55 0.36
CA GLU A 6 -7.58 5.79 0.70
C GLU A 6 -7.13 6.31 2.06
N ARG A 7 -7.02 5.44 3.04
CA ARG A 7 -6.57 5.83 4.38
C ARG A 7 -5.12 6.29 4.35
N ALA A 8 -4.25 5.60 3.63
CA ALA A 8 -2.86 6.01 3.50
C ALA A 8 -2.72 7.39 2.87
N ALA A 9 -3.62 7.75 1.97
CA ALA A 9 -3.60 9.06 1.32
C ALA A 9 -4.14 10.19 2.21
N SER A 10 -5.03 9.87 3.16
CA SER A 10 -5.72 10.89 3.96
C SER A 10 -5.30 10.94 5.43
N ASP A 11 -4.62 9.90 5.93
CA ASP A 11 -4.23 9.79 7.34
C ASP A 11 -2.71 9.64 7.44
N SER A 12 -2.03 10.70 7.87
CA SER A 12 -0.58 10.70 7.95
C SER A 12 -0.02 9.73 9.00
N GLU A 13 -0.75 9.51 10.09
CA GLU A 13 -0.35 8.52 11.10
C GLU A 13 -0.39 7.12 10.53
N PHE A 14 -1.44 6.80 9.83
CA PHE A 14 -1.58 5.50 9.17
C PHE A 14 -0.50 5.31 8.10
N PHE A 15 -0.22 6.35 7.34
CA PHE A 15 0.85 6.36 6.35
C PHE A 15 2.20 6.03 6.99
N THR A 16 2.51 6.68 8.11
CA THR A 16 3.76 6.42 8.86
C THR A 16 3.80 4.99 9.37
N ASN A 17 2.70 4.49 9.91
CA ASN A 17 2.62 3.11 10.38
C ASN A 17 2.82 2.12 9.24
N LEU A 18 2.28 2.39 8.07
CA LEU A 18 2.50 1.54 6.89
C LEU A 18 3.96 1.50 6.48
N LEU A 19 4.68 2.61 6.59
CA LEU A 19 6.09 2.64 6.24
C LEU A 19 6.95 1.86 7.24
N GLU A 20 6.62 1.93 8.53
CA GLU A 20 7.39 1.30 9.58
C GLU A 20 6.94 -0.13 9.91
N TYR A 21 5.62 -0.35 9.92
CA TYR A 21 5.02 -1.61 10.37
C TYR A 21 3.98 -2.09 9.37
N ALA A 22 4.38 -2.19 8.10
CA ALA A 22 3.46 -2.51 7.01
C ALA A 22 2.64 -3.77 7.27
N SER A 23 3.29 -4.85 7.67
CA SER A 23 2.60 -6.14 7.88
C SER A 23 1.54 -6.03 8.97
N ASP A 24 1.90 -5.42 10.11
CA ASP A 24 0.96 -5.27 11.23
C ASP A 24 -0.20 -4.34 10.88
N ALA A 25 0.09 -3.22 10.20
CA ALA A 25 -0.95 -2.30 9.79
C ALA A 25 -1.93 -2.92 8.80
N LEU A 26 -1.44 -3.74 7.89
CA LEU A 26 -2.28 -4.42 6.90
C LEU A 26 -3.08 -5.58 7.49
N ASP A 27 -2.64 -6.16 8.60
CA ASP A 27 -3.37 -7.23 9.26
C ASP A 27 -4.72 -6.79 9.81
N GLU A 28 -4.92 -5.49 10.00
CA GLU A 28 -6.21 -4.93 10.41
C GLU A 28 -7.27 -5.05 9.32
N TYR A 29 -6.85 -5.29 8.08
CA TYR A 29 -7.74 -5.38 6.93
C TYR A 29 -7.83 -6.81 6.43
N ASP A 30 -9.00 -7.18 5.92
CA ASP A 30 -9.25 -8.51 5.38
C ASP A 30 -8.73 -8.59 3.94
N LEU A 31 -7.42 -8.75 3.81
CA LEU A 31 -6.75 -8.81 2.52
C LEU A 31 -6.40 -10.25 2.15
N THR A 32 -6.49 -10.56 0.85
CA THR A 32 -5.98 -11.84 0.35
C THR A 32 -4.45 -11.83 0.38
N GLY A 33 -3.84 -13.02 0.30
CA GLY A 33 -2.39 -13.14 0.22
C GLY A 33 -1.76 -12.31 -0.88
N PRO A 34 -2.25 -12.42 -2.13
CA PRO A 34 -1.73 -11.60 -3.25
C PRO A 34 -1.89 -10.10 -3.02
N GLU A 35 -3.01 -9.66 -2.46
CA GLU A 35 -3.24 -8.24 -2.16
C GLU A 35 -2.23 -7.72 -1.14
N LYS A 36 -2.05 -8.46 -0.06
CA LYS A 36 -1.09 -8.09 0.98
C LYS A 36 0.33 -8.03 0.42
N LEU A 37 0.71 -9.03 -0.37
CA LEU A 37 2.04 -9.07 -0.97
C LEU A 37 2.27 -7.89 -1.90
N ALA A 38 1.29 -7.56 -2.74
CA ALA A 38 1.40 -6.43 -3.66
C ALA A 38 1.58 -5.11 -2.90
N LEU A 39 0.84 -4.93 -1.80
CA LEU A 39 0.98 -3.74 -0.97
C LEU A 39 2.34 -3.68 -0.27
N LEU A 40 2.82 -4.81 0.24
CA LEU A 40 4.11 -4.87 0.93
C LEU A 40 5.29 -4.59 0.00
N THR A 41 5.21 -5.04 -1.25
CA THR A 41 6.28 -4.87 -2.24
C THR A 41 6.12 -3.62 -3.08
N GLY A 42 4.98 -2.94 -3.00
CA GLY A 42 4.70 -1.76 -3.80
C GLY A 42 4.48 -2.08 -5.27
N ASP A 43 3.81 -3.18 -5.57
CA ASP A 43 3.54 -3.60 -6.95
C ASP A 43 2.38 -2.81 -7.55
N ILE A 44 2.70 -1.61 -8.00
CA ILE A 44 1.73 -0.65 -8.53
C ILE A 44 1.00 -1.22 -9.74
N GLU A 45 1.71 -1.89 -10.63
CA GLU A 45 1.11 -2.43 -11.86
C GLU A 45 0.02 -3.46 -11.54
N TRP A 46 0.30 -4.38 -10.62
CA TRP A 46 -0.67 -5.38 -10.21
C TRP A 46 -1.89 -4.73 -9.56
N ILE A 47 -1.65 -3.76 -8.68
CA ILE A 47 -2.71 -3.06 -7.96
C ILE A 47 -3.60 -2.29 -8.94
N GLU A 48 -3.03 -1.59 -9.91
CA GLU A 48 -3.79 -0.85 -10.90
C GLU A 48 -4.62 -1.77 -11.80
N GLU A 49 -4.15 -2.97 -12.07
CA GLU A 49 -4.93 -3.96 -12.81
C GLU A 49 -6.16 -4.42 -12.03
N GLU A 50 -6.03 -4.51 -10.72
CA GLU A 50 -7.12 -5.00 -9.86
C GLU A 50 -8.17 -3.93 -9.55
N ILE A 51 -7.75 -2.70 -9.28
CA ILE A 51 -8.66 -1.65 -8.81
C ILE A 51 -8.74 -0.43 -9.73
N GLY A 52 -7.95 -0.39 -10.78
CA GLY A 52 -7.92 0.74 -11.70
C GLY A 52 -6.86 1.78 -11.35
N PRO A 53 -6.83 2.90 -12.08
CA PRO A 53 -5.80 3.92 -11.91
C PRO A 53 -5.75 4.47 -10.48
N LEU A 54 -4.54 4.64 -9.96
CA LEU A 54 -4.32 5.21 -8.63
C LEU A 54 -4.14 6.71 -8.70
N THR A 55 -4.56 7.41 -7.63
CA THR A 55 -4.26 8.83 -7.48
C THR A 55 -2.77 9.01 -7.16
N ARG A 56 -2.28 10.24 -7.30
CA ARG A 56 -0.89 10.55 -6.96
C ARG A 56 -0.59 10.24 -5.49
N SER A 57 -1.52 10.57 -4.60
CA SER A 57 -1.36 10.29 -3.17
C SER A 57 -1.30 8.80 -2.88
N GLN A 58 -2.13 8.02 -3.54
CA GLN A 58 -2.14 6.57 -3.35
C GLN A 58 -0.86 5.92 -3.86
N ARG A 59 -0.31 6.39 -4.98
CA ARG A 59 0.93 5.86 -5.53
C ARG A 59 2.15 6.22 -4.70
N ARG A 60 2.09 7.34 -4.00
CA ARG A 60 3.25 7.87 -3.29
C ARG A 60 3.86 6.89 -2.30
N TRP A 61 3.04 6.30 -1.43
CA TRP A 61 3.59 5.38 -0.44
C TRP A 61 4.00 4.05 -1.07
N LEU A 62 3.32 3.63 -2.14
CA LEU A 62 3.72 2.44 -2.90
C LEU A 62 5.08 2.65 -3.56
N ASP A 63 5.34 3.83 -4.10
CA ASP A 63 6.65 4.17 -4.65
C ASP A 63 7.73 4.12 -3.57
N LEU A 64 7.42 4.62 -2.38
CA LEU A 64 8.35 4.56 -1.24
C LEU A 64 8.63 3.13 -0.81
N ARG A 65 7.62 2.29 -0.77
CA ARG A 65 7.78 0.87 -0.45
C ARG A 65 8.62 0.16 -1.50
N ARG A 66 8.35 0.43 -2.76
CA ARG A 66 9.10 -0.14 -3.88
C ARG A 66 10.58 0.25 -3.80
N SER A 67 10.86 1.48 -3.47
CA SER A 67 12.23 1.96 -3.29
C SER A 67 12.92 1.25 -2.13
N ALA A 68 12.19 0.99 -1.04
CA ALA A 68 12.72 0.30 0.13
C ALA A 68 13.08 -1.16 -0.19
N GLU A 69 12.37 -1.79 -1.13
CA GLU A 69 12.62 -3.17 -1.53
C GLU A 69 13.89 -3.35 -2.37
N ILE A 70 14.43 -2.27 -2.90
CA ILE A 70 15.60 -2.33 -3.79
C ILE A 70 16.89 -2.58 -3.00
N TRP A 71 16.86 -2.49 -1.71
CA TRP A 71 18.02 -2.77 -0.86
C TRP A 71 18.41 -4.24 -0.88
#